data_8c26147d0952a931b61a4b6a51991e08
#
_entry.id   8c26147d0952a931b61a4b6a51991e08
#
_cell.length_a   1.000
_cell.length_b   1.000
_cell.length_c   1.000
_cell.angle_alpha   90.00
_cell.angle_beta   90.00
_cell.angle_gamma   90.00
#
_symmetry.space_group_name_H-M   'P 1'
#
loop_
_entity.id
_entity.type
_entity.pdbx_description
1 polymer ?
#
loop_
_entity_poly.entity_id
_entity_poly.type
_entity_poly.pdbx_seq_one_letter_code
_entity_poly.pdbx_strand_id
1 'polypeptide(L)'
;VHVVAGDITKIGCDAWLLPTDGAFTISGAFAEEIGLESGQRLANQVWDGSRVIRLEQSLAGRPQVWLANVGRNPGDPRNEGSWYADVIEPFARSAKEGLEPTGVPPLLAIPVLGTGDGGMAADKGTIYRELLPEMLCVAESQEVDLVLVCWGRRSLSAAQRVRRDLVAGRSLKELWDMGPKAEVLVTEAQRLGELARDRQMVLFLGAGASAGAGLPTWQRLLDDIADEAKLSQDNLEALRRLDMRDQAAILEQRLTGSTLHEVLRDRLKATEYGLTQGLLASLPSREAITTNYDTLFESAC
;
A
#
# COMPACT_ATOMS: atom_id res chain seq x y z
N VAL A 1 6.72 -10.03 2.32
CA VAL A 1 5.52 -9.69 3.11
C VAL A 1 5.78 -8.47 3.97
N HIS A 2 4.93 -7.46 3.85
CA HIS A 2 4.98 -6.20 4.58
C HIS A 2 3.82 -6.10 5.57
N VAL A 3 4.01 -5.37 6.66
CA VAL A 3 2.94 -5.09 7.66
C VAL A 3 2.97 -3.61 7.96
N VAL A 4 1.88 -2.92 7.67
CA VAL A 4 1.76 -1.47 7.86
C VAL A 4 0.51 -1.13 8.67
N ALA A 5 0.54 0.03 9.36
CA ALA A 5 -0.68 0.64 9.84
C ALA A 5 -1.28 1.51 8.73
N GLY A 6 -2.59 1.58 8.65
CA GLY A 6 -3.26 2.48 7.72
C GLY A 6 -4.64 2.00 7.29
N ASP A 7 -5.17 2.70 6.32
CA ASP A 7 -6.41 2.37 5.63
C ASP A 7 -6.08 1.66 4.31
N ILE A 8 -6.59 0.45 4.12
CA ILE A 8 -6.36 -0.32 2.90
C ILE A 8 -6.91 0.38 1.66
N THR A 9 -7.93 1.20 1.81
CA THR A 9 -8.56 1.92 0.69
C THR A 9 -7.74 3.13 0.22
N LYS A 10 -6.67 3.46 0.96
CA LYS A 10 -5.76 4.57 0.69
C LYS A 10 -4.35 4.13 0.31
N ILE A 11 -4.07 2.82 0.29
CA ILE A 11 -2.76 2.31 -0.14
C ILE A 11 -2.75 2.02 -1.64
N GLY A 12 -1.79 2.58 -2.35
CA GLY A 12 -1.55 2.27 -3.76
C GLY A 12 -0.96 0.87 -3.89
N CYS A 13 -1.67 0.00 -4.58
CA CYS A 13 -1.30 -1.38 -4.86
C CYS A 13 -1.99 -1.87 -6.14
N ASP A 14 -1.68 -3.08 -6.59
CA ASP A 14 -2.26 -3.63 -7.82
C ASP A 14 -3.63 -4.28 -7.58
N ALA A 15 -3.84 -4.87 -6.40
CA ALA A 15 -5.13 -5.44 -6.04
C ALA A 15 -5.40 -5.41 -4.53
N TRP A 16 -6.69 -5.28 -4.18
CA TRP A 16 -7.21 -5.38 -2.81
C TRP A 16 -8.00 -6.66 -2.60
N LEU A 17 -7.83 -7.29 -1.44
CA LEU A 17 -8.73 -8.33 -0.96
C LEU A 17 -9.66 -7.73 0.09
N LEU A 18 -10.93 -7.61 -0.21
CA LEU A 18 -11.94 -7.07 0.71
C LEU A 18 -12.79 -8.20 1.32
N PRO A 19 -12.98 -8.21 2.65
CA PRO A 19 -13.81 -9.22 3.29
C PRO A 19 -15.30 -8.99 3.03
N THR A 20 -16.02 -10.07 2.76
CA THR A 20 -17.48 -10.10 2.66
C THR A 20 -18.03 -11.40 3.27
N ASP A 21 -19.33 -11.53 3.35
CA ASP A 21 -20.02 -12.76 3.77
C ASP A 21 -20.49 -13.60 2.56
N GLY A 22 -21.13 -14.74 2.84
CA GLY A 22 -21.71 -15.59 1.80
C GLY A 22 -22.83 -14.92 0.99
N ALA A 23 -23.39 -13.83 1.46
CA ALA A 23 -24.44 -13.04 0.81
C ALA A 23 -23.91 -11.78 0.10
N PHE A 24 -22.59 -11.60 0.00
CA PHE A 24 -21.93 -10.44 -0.59
C PHE A 24 -22.30 -9.10 0.08
N THR A 25 -22.43 -9.11 1.41
CA THR A 25 -22.65 -7.89 2.17
C THR A 25 -21.32 -7.18 2.37
N ILE A 26 -21.20 -5.96 1.85
CA ILE A 26 -19.98 -5.14 1.98
C ILE A 26 -20.09 -4.24 3.20
N SER A 27 -19.09 -4.26 4.08
CA SER A 27 -19.06 -3.37 5.23
C SER A 27 -18.94 -1.92 4.81
N GLY A 28 -19.51 -0.99 5.61
CA GLY A 28 -19.50 0.44 5.30
C GLY A 28 -18.11 1.03 5.10
N ALA A 29 -17.11 0.45 5.77
CA ALA A 29 -15.71 0.88 5.63
C ALA A 29 -15.15 0.71 4.20
N PHE A 30 -15.71 -0.21 3.41
CA PHE A 30 -15.23 -0.49 2.04
C PHE A 30 -16.25 -0.12 0.97
N ALA A 31 -17.55 -0.02 1.32
CA ALA A 31 -18.61 0.16 0.35
C ALA A 31 -18.47 1.47 -0.44
N GLU A 32 -18.25 2.56 0.25
CA GLU A 32 -18.11 3.90 -0.36
C GLU A 32 -16.97 3.93 -1.38
N GLU A 33 -15.84 3.30 -1.08
CA GLU A 33 -14.66 3.29 -1.96
C GLU A 33 -14.83 2.47 -3.24
N ILE A 34 -15.78 1.55 -3.25
CA ILE A 34 -16.14 0.76 -4.45
C ILE A 34 -17.48 1.21 -5.06
N GLY A 35 -17.99 2.39 -4.66
CA GLY A 35 -19.19 2.99 -5.24
C GLY A 35 -20.51 2.35 -4.78
N LEU A 36 -20.52 1.75 -3.58
CA LEU A 36 -21.69 1.11 -2.99
C LEU A 36 -22.16 1.85 -1.73
N GLU A 37 -23.43 1.68 -1.37
CA GLU A 37 -23.93 2.13 -0.08
C GLU A 37 -23.52 1.16 1.05
N SER A 38 -23.36 1.69 2.25
CA SER A 38 -23.01 0.87 3.42
C SER A 38 -24.05 -0.22 3.67
N GLY A 39 -23.58 -1.47 3.81
CA GLY A 39 -24.45 -2.64 4.01
C GLY A 39 -25.18 -3.10 2.76
N GLN A 40 -24.91 -2.51 1.62
CA GLN A 40 -25.46 -2.94 0.35
C GLN A 40 -24.94 -4.34 0.01
N ARG A 41 -25.84 -5.19 -0.49
CA ARG A 41 -25.52 -6.49 -1.07
C ARG A 41 -25.28 -6.33 -2.58
N LEU A 42 -24.22 -6.94 -3.07
CA LEU A 42 -23.99 -7.00 -4.50
C LEU A 42 -25.01 -7.95 -5.14
N ALA A 43 -25.84 -7.39 -6.03
CA ALA A 43 -26.75 -8.19 -6.83
C ALA A 43 -25.98 -8.96 -7.91
N ASN A 44 -26.49 -10.15 -8.26
CA ASN A 44 -25.99 -10.97 -9.37
C ASN A 44 -24.57 -11.54 -9.21
N GLN A 45 -23.99 -11.53 -8.02
CA GLN A 45 -22.75 -12.24 -7.73
C GLN A 45 -23.06 -13.66 -7.23
N VAL A 46 -22.24 -14.61 -7.65
CA VAL A 46 -22.37 -16.03 -7.24
C VAL A 46 -20.98 -16.56 -6.92
N TRP A 47 -20.87 -17.29 -5.81
CA TRP A 47 -19.66 -18.05 -5.51
C TRP A 47 -19.60 -19.28 -6.44
N ASP A 48 -18.62 -19.32 -7.31
CA ASP A 48 -18.39 -20.37 -8.32
C ASP A 48 -17.64 -21.61 -7.79
N GLY A 49 -17.71 -21.85 -6.50
CA GLY A 49 -16.94 -22.87 -5.78
C GLY A 49 -15.63 -22.33 -5.17
N SER A 50 -15.21 -21.14 -5.55
CA SER A 50 -14.15 -20.38 -4.88
C SER A 50 -14.72 -19.52 -3.77
N ARG A 51 -13.92 -19.26 -2.75
CA ARG A 51 -14.24 -18.25 -1.70
C ARG A 51 -13.72 -16.86 -2.05
N VAL A 52 -13.10 -16.70 -3.22
CA VAL A 52 -12.51 -15.45 -3.69
C VAL A 52 -13.01 -15.21 -5.11
N ILE A 53 -13.56 -14.03 -5.36
CA ILE A 53 -14.01 -13.60 -6.69
C ILE A 53 -13.55 -12.18 -6.98
N ARG A 54 -13.31 -11.88 -8.25
CA ARG A 54 -13.04 -10.52 -8.70
C ARG A 54 -14.34 -9.72 -8.82
N LEU A 55 -14.33 -8.48 -8.36
CA LEU A 55 -15.40 -7.53 -8.61
C LEU A 55 -15.20 -6.92 -10.01
N GLU A 56 -16.15 -7.16 -10.92
CA GLU A 56 -16.04 -6.70 -12.32
C GLU A 56 -16.13 -5.17 -12.46
N GLN A 57 -16.75 -4.49 -11.51
CA GLN A 57 -16.86 -3.04 -11.49
C GLN A 57 -15.59 -2.40 -10.91
N SER A 58 -14.46 -2.49 -11.62
CA SER A 58 -13.28 -1.73 -11.24
C SER A 58 -13.45 -0.28 -11.70
N LEU A 59 -13.32 0.66 -10.78
CA LEU A 59 -13.21 2.08 -11.10
C LEU A 59 -11.89 2.31 -11.84
N ALA A 60 -11.95 3.01 -12.99
CA ALA A 60 -10.76 3.29 -13.78
C ALA A 60 -9.68 3.97 -12.94
N GLY A 61 -8.45 3.43 -12.99
CA GLY A 61 -7.29 3.94 -12.24
C GLY A 61 -7.22 3.49 -10.78
N ARG A 62 -8.08 2.58 -10.32
CA ARG A 62 -8.05 1.96 -8.99
C ARG A 62 -7.49 0.53 -9.05
N PRO A 63 -6.97 0.00 -7.91
CA PRO A 63 -6.58 -1.40 -7.81
C PRO A 63 -7.69 -2.36 -8.19
N GLN A 64 -7.34 -3.55 -8.64
CA GLN A 64 -8.33 -4.61 -8.81
C GLN A 64 -8.96 -4.94 -7.46
N VAL A 65 -10.29 -4.99 -7.40
CA VAL A 65 -11.02 -5.34 -6.18
C VAL A 65 -11.39 -6.82 -6.23
N TRP A 66 -10.97 -7.55 -5.20
CA TRP A 66 -11.31 -8.95 -4.98
C TRP A 66 -12.10 -9.10 -3.69
N LEU A 67 -13.11 -9.92 -3.70
CA LEU A 67 -13.97 -10.20 -2.54
C LEU A 67 -13.64 -11.58 -1.99
N ALA A 68 -13.46 -11.67 -0.66
CA ALA A 68 -13.26 -12.93 0.04
C ALA A 68 -14.45 -13.24 0.95
N ASN A 69 -15.06 -14.42 0.79
CA ASN A 69 -16.04 -14.92 1.73
C ASN A 69 -15.34 -15.33 3.03
N VAL A 70 -15.42 -14.46 4.01
CA VAL A 70 -14.93 -14.67 5.38
C VAL A 70 -16.08 -14.87 6.38
N GLY A 71 -17.33 -14.90 5.89
CA GLY A 71 -18.50 -15.20 6.70
C GLY A 71 -18.41 -16.61 7.29
N ARG A 72 -18.75 -16.73 8.56
CA ARG A 72 -18.79 -18.03 9.24
C ARG A 72 -20.00 -18.82 8.80
N ASN A 73 -19.79 -20.11 8.54
CA ASN A 73 -20.89 -21.08 8.48
C ASN A 73 -21.09 -21.63 9.90
N PRO A 74 -22.18 -21.30 10.60
CA PRO A 74 -22.41 -21.85 11.93
C PRO A 74 -22.37 -23.38 11.88
N GLY A 75 -21.45 -23.99 12.65
CA GLY A 75 -21.29 -25.44 12.75
C GLY A 75 -20.17 -26.04 11.93
N ASP A 76 -19.35 -25.26 11.21
CA ASP A 76 -18.15 -25.79 10.57
C ASP A 76 -17.04 -26.03 11.64
N PRO A 77 -16.56 -27.29 11.82
CA PRO A 77 -15.57 -27.63 12.83
C PRO A 77 -14.14 -27.22 12.46
N ARG A 78 -13.93 -26.53 11.33
CA ARG A 78 -12.60 -26.11 10.90
C ARG A 78 -11.99 -25.12 11.88
N ASN A 79 -10.69 -25.21 12.06
CA ASN A 79 -9.92 -24.33 12.91
C ASN A 79 -10.17 -22.86 12.49
N GLU A 80 -10.64 -22.05 13.42
CA GLU A 80 -11.16 -20.71 13.18
C GLU A 80 -10.17 -19.76 12.51
N GLY A 81 -8.87 -19.94 12.73
CA GLY A 81 -7.82 -19.12 12.15
C GLY A 81 -7.53 -19.45 10.68
N SER A 82 -7.41 -20.74 10.35
CA SER A 82 -7.11 -21.20 8.99
C SER A 82 -8.19 -20.78 7.99
N TRP A 83 -9.46 -20.70 8.44
CA TRP A 83 -10.57 -20.23 7.61
C TRP A 83 -10.29 -18.87 6.95
N TYR A 84 -9.65 -17.95 7.67
CA TYR A 84 -9.32 -16.63 7.14
C TYR A 84 -8.05 -16.64 6.30
N ALA A 85 -7.13 -17.55 6.56
CA ALA A 85 -5.88 -17.68 5.81
C ALA A 85 -6.09 -18.37 4.44
N ASP A 86 -7.01 -19.32 4.35
CA ASP A 86 -7.29 -20.13 3.14
C ASP A 86 -7.71 -19.30 1.90
N VAL A 87 -8.06 -18.02 2.06
CA VAL A 87 -8.43 -17.15 0.94
C VAL A 87 -7.22 -16.44 0.30
N ILE A 88 -6.05 -16.48 0.95
CA ILE A 88 -4.87 -15.71 0.52
C ILE A 88 -4.29 -16.29 -0.78
N GLU A 89 -4.09 -17.60 -0.84
CA GLU A 89 -3.52 -18.26 -2.02
C GLU A 89 -4.41 -18.08 -3.27
N PRO A 90 -5.72 -18.41 -3.22
CA PRO A 90 -6.60 -18.19 -4.37
C PRO A 90 -6.63 -16.72 -4.81
N PHE A 91 -6.62 -15.77 -3.86
CA PHE A 91 -6.54 -14.36 -4.17
C PHE A 91 -5.24 -13.99 -4.90
N ALA A 92 -4.09 -14.35 -4.34
CA ALA A 92 -2.79 -13.97 -4.89
C ALA A 92 -2.58 -14.53 -6.30
N ARG A 93 -2.91 -15.81 -6.50
CA ARG A 93 -2.83 -16.48 -7.81
C ARG A 93 -3.72 -15.78 -8.84
N SER A 94 -5.01 -15.64 -8.52
CA SER A 94 -5.97 -15.10 -9.48
C SER A 94 -5.74 -13.62 -9.75
N ALA A 95 -5.32 -12.84 -8.74
CA ALA A 95 -4.97 -11.43 -8.94
C ALA A 95 -3.74 -11.29 -9.85
N LYS A 96 -2.68 -12.09 -9.63
CA LYS A 96 -1.48 -12.09 -10.49
C LYS A 96 -1.80 -12.45 -11.93
N GLU A 97 -2.64 -13.49 -12.15
CA GLU A 97 -3.06 -13.91 -13.50
C GLU A 97 -3.84 -12.80 -14.24
N GLY A 98 -4.55 -11.94 -13.52
CA GLY A 98 -5.32 -10.83 -14.06
C GLY A 98 -4.56 -9.51 -14.23
N LEU A 99 -3.25 -9.47 -13.91
CA LEU A 99 -2.40 -8.28 -14.02
C LEU A 99 -1.43 -8.41 -15.19
N GLU A 100 -1.15 -7.28 -15.84
CA GLU A 100 -0.10 -7.24 -16.88
C GLU A 100 1.29 -7.33 -16.23
N PRO A 101 2.20 -8.15 -16.77
CA PRO A 101 3.56 -8.27 -16.25
C PRO A 101 4.34 -6.95 -16.37
N THR A 102 4.79 -6.39 -15.27
CA THR A 102 5.57 -5.14 -15.24
C THR A 102 7.07 -5.36 -15.03
N GLY A 103 7.50 -6.60 -14.83
CA GLY A 103 8.89 -6.96 -14.50
C GLY A 103 9.24 -6.78 -13.02
N VAL A 104 8.29 -6.34 -12.19
CA VAL A 104 8.37 -6.34 -10.73
C VAL A 104 7.21 -7.14 -10.15
N PRO A 105 7.37 -7.78 -8.97
CA PRO A 105 6.28 -8.47 -8.31
C PRO A 105 5.10 -7.54 -8.05
N PRO A 106 3.86 -7.95 -8.33
CA PRO A 106 2.70 -7.13 -8.02
C PRO A 106 2.51 -7.00 -6.51
N LEU A 107 2.10 -5.81 -6.05
CA LEU A 107 1.77 -5.52 -4.67
C LEU A 107 0.29 -5.75 -4.41
N LEU A 108 -0.02 -6.74 -3.57
CA LEU A 108 -1.40 -7.10 -3.22
C LEU A 108 -1.68 -6.75 -1.76
N ALA A 109 -2.74 -6.01 -1.51
CA ALA A 109 -3.10 -5.55 -0.16
C ALA A 109 -4.20 -6.40 0.46
N ILE A 110 -4.02 -6.77 1.73
CA ILE A 110 -4.93 -7.59 2.52
C ILE A 110 -5.22 -6.87 3.85
N PRO A 111 -6.48 -6.65 4.22
CA PRO A 111 -6.82 -6.14 5.55
C PRO A 111 -6.71 -7.28 6.57
N VAL A 112 -6.79 -6.96 7.86
CA VAL A 112 -6.89 -7.99 8.89
C VAL A 112 -8.27 -8.64 8.81
N LEU A 113 -8.34 -9.81 8.19
CA LEU A 113 -9.56 -10.55 7.98
C LEU A 113 -10.18 -11.03 9.29
N GLY A 114 -11.52 -11.09 9.35
CA GLY A 114 -12.26 -11.65 10.50
C GLY A 114 -12.33 -10.79 11.76
N THR A 115 -11.74 -9.61 11.80
CA THR A 115 -11.70 -8.75 13.00
C THR A 115 -12.84 -7.76 13.13
N GLY A 116 -13.66 -7.60 12.08
CA GLY A 116 -14.90 -6.80 12.10
C GLY A 116 -16.10 -7.67 12.49
N ASP A 117 -17.15 -7.60 11.69
CA ASP A 117 -18.38 -8.40 11.84
C ASP A 117 -18.16 -9.91 11.65
N GLY A 118 -16.95 -10.33 11.25
CA GLY A 118 -16.55 -11.73 11.13
C GLY A 118 -16.40 -12.51 12.45
N GLY A 119 -16.60 -11.85 13.61
CA GLY A 119 -16.79 -12.52 14.91
C GLY A 119 -15.53 -12.88 15.69
N MET A 120 -14.30 -12.60 15.19
CA MET A 120 -13.02 -12.89 15.87
C MET A 120 -12.35 -11.64 16.49
N ALA A 121 -13.10 -10.58 16.72
CA ALA A 121 -12.55 -9.33 17.27
C ALA A 121 -11.81 -9.49 18.61
N ALA A 122 -12.18 -10.50 19.39
CA ALA A 122 -11.59 -10.79 20.69
C ALA A 122 -10.24 -11.56 20.62
N ASP A 123 -9.97 -12.28 19.54
CA ASP A 123 -8.75 -13.11 19.39
C ASP A 123 -7.94 -12.77 18.13
N LYS A 124 -7.58 -11.50 18.01
CA LYS A 124 -6.73 -11.02 16.92
C LYS A 124 -5.36 -11.71 16.89
N GLY A 125 -4.86 -12.16 18.02
CA GLY A 125 -3.58 -12.84 18.11
C GLY A 125 -3.56 -14.16 17.36
N THR A 126 -4.63 -14.94 17.44
CA THR A 126 -4.80 -16.19 16.68
C THR A 126 -4.87 -15.91 15.19
N ILE A 127 -5.63 -14.91 14.76
CA ILE A 127 -5.73 -14.54 13.35
C ILE A 127 -4.35 -14.25 12.76
N TYR A 128 -3.51 -13.44 13.41
CA TYR A 128 -2.17 -13.14 12.88
C TYR A 128 -1.25 -14.35 12.79
N ARG A 129 -1.38 -15.32 13.72
CA ARG A 129 -0.60 -16.57 13.70
C ARG A 129 -0.97 -17.49 12.54
N GLU A 130 -2.16 -17.32 11.97
CA GLU A 130 -2.60 -18.07 10.78
C GLU A 130 -2.34 -17.29 9.49
N LEU A 131 -2.69 -15.98 9.46
CA LEU A 131 -2.53 -15.17 8.25
C LEU A 131 -1.07 -14.98 7.84
N LEU A 132 -0.18 -14.64 8.76
CA LEU A 132 1.18 -14.26 8.40
C LEU A 132 2.03 -15.42 7.88
N PRO A 133 1.98 -16.65 8.43
CA PRO A 133 2.65 -17.80 7.82
C PRO A 133 2.16 -18.09 6.41
N GLU A 134 0.84 -18.05 6.20
CA GLU A 134 0.25 -18.28 4.88
C GLU A 134 0.67 -17.17 3.90
N MET A 135 0.63 -15.90 4.31
CA MET A 135 1.14 -14.81 3.48
C MET A 135 2.60 -15.00 3.07
N LEU A 136 3.46 -15.47 3.97
CA LEU A 136 4.87 -15.74 3.65
C LEU A 136 5.01 -16.87 2.63
N CYS A 137 4.29 -17.97 2.82
CA CYS A 137 4.27 -19.10 1.90
C CYS A 137 3.77 -18.70 0.51
N VAL A 138 2.66 -17.97 0.46
CA VAL A 138 2.04 -17.51 -0.80
C VAL A 138 2.91 -16.49 -1.51
N ALA A 139 3.51 -15.52 -0.79
CA ALA A 139 4.38 -14.53 -1.39
C ALA A 139 5.60 -15.18 -2.09
N GLU A 140 6.20 -16.20 -1.45
CA GLU A 140 7.31 -16.95 -2.04
C GLU A 140 6.86 -17.81 -3.23
N SER A 141 5.76 -18.57 -3.09
CA SER A 141 5.30 -19.52 -4.11
C SER A 141 4.68 -18.85 -5.34
N GLN A 142 4.01 -17.73 -5.15
CA GLN A 142 3.36 -16.97 -6.21
C GLN A 142 4.23 -15.81 -6.75
N GLU A 143 5.39 -15.53 -6.16
CA GLU A 143 6.26 -14.40 -6.53
C GLU A 143 5.48 -13.07 -6.55
N VAL A 144 4.82 -12.74 -5.44
CA VAL A 144 4.06 -11.51 -5.24
C VAL A 144 4.49 -10.81 -3.95
N ASP A 145 4.35 -9.50 -3.90
CA ASP A 145 4.46 -8.74 -2.67
C ASP A 145 3.10 -8.65 -1.98
N LEU A 146 3.02 -9.13 -0.74
CA LEU A 146 1.82 -9.04 0.07
C LEU A 146 1.99 -7.99 1.18
N VAL A 147 1.01 -7.12 1.34
CA VAL A 147 0.98 -6.15 2.43
C VAL A 147 -0.25 -6.36 3.31
N LEU A 148 -0.02 -6.67 4.59
CA LEU A 148 -1.08 -6.70 5.61
C LEU A 148 -1.29 -5.28 6.14
N VAL A 149 -2.45 -4.72 5.87
CA VAL A 149 -2.83 -3.39 6.32
C VAL A 149 -3.62 -3.48 7.62
N CYS A 150 -3.04 -2.97 8.69
CA CYS A 150 -3.58 -3.05 10.04
C CYS A 150 -4.28 -1.73 10.41
N TRP A 151 -5.56 -1.80 10.77
CA TRP A 151 -6.25 -0.64 11.31
C TRP A 151 -5.78 -0.33 12.74
N GLY A 152 -4.98 0.73 12.85
CA GLY A 152 -4.50 1.27 14.11
C GLY A 152 -3.27 0.57 14.70
N ARG A 153 -2.59 1.28 15.59
CA ARG A 153 -1.28 0.89 16.16
C ARG A 153 -1.30 -0.38 17.00
N ARG A 154 -2.42 -0.69 17.67
CA ARG A 154 -2.54 -1.95 18.46
C ARG A 154 -2.53 -3.17 17.55
N SER A 155 -3.25 -3.09 16.44
CA SER A 155 -3.31 -4.11 15.41
C SER A 155 -1.93 -4.33 14.77
N LEU A 156 -1.28 -3.23 14.36
CA LEU A 156 0.10 -3.25 13.85
C LEU A 156 1.07 -3.91 14.84
N SER A 157 1.05 -3.51 16.12
CA SER A 157 1.97 -4.05 17.12
C SER A 157 1.79 -5.55 17.34
N ALA A 158 0.56 -6.06 17.31
CA ALA A 158 0.26 -7.47 17.42
C ALA A 158 0.77 -8.26 16.19
N ALA A 159 0.50 -7.76 14.99
CA ALA A 159 0.97 -8.37 13.74
C ALA A 159 2.50 -8.35 13.64
N GLN A 160 3.15 -7.24 13.99
CA GLN A 160 4.62 -7.13 14.00
C GLN A 160 5.29 -8.07 15.01
N ARG A 161 4.63 -8.35 16.15
CA ARG A 161 5.12 -9.35 17.12
C ARG A 161 5.14 -10.74 16.48
N VAL A 162 4.00 -11.16 15.91
CA VAL A 162 3.89 -12.47 15.26
C VAL A 162 4.88 -12.58 14.09
N ARG A 163 4.97 -11.54 13.25
CA ARG A 163 5.92 -11.52 12.14
C ARG A 163 7.37 -11.69 12.62
N ARG A 164 7.77 -10.97 13.66
CA ARG A 164 9.12 -11.10 14.23
C ARG A 164 9.40 -12.52 14.71
N ASP A 165 8.43 -13.16 15.37
CA ASP A 165 8.59 -14.54 15.86
C ASP A 165 8.71 -15.52 14.68
N LEU A 166 7.98 -15.32 13.59
CA LEU A 166 8.04 -16.12 12.37
C LEU A 166 9.38 -16.01 11.62
N VAL A 167 9.96 -14.83 11.60
CA VAL A 167 11.23 -14.59 10.91
C VAL A 167 12.45 -14.70 11.85
N ALA A 168 12.21 -15.06 13.11
CA ALA A 168 13.29 -15.25 14.09
C ALA A 168 14.28 -16.31 13.59
N GLY A 169 15.55 -15.95 13.54
CA GLY A 169 16.61 -16.83 13.04
C GLY A 169 16.82 -16.82 11.52
N ARG A 170 15.96 -16.16 10.76
CA ARG A 170 16.20 -15.90 9.31
C ARG A 170 17.02 -14.64 9.13
N SER A 171 17.93 -14.66 8.16
CA SER A 171 18.68 -13.47 7.75
C SER A 171 17.77 -12.48 7.00
N LEU A 172 17.98 -11.18 7.19
CA LEU A 172 17.27 -10.17 6.39
C LEU A 172 17.55 -10.32 4.88
N LYS A 173 18.71 -10.86 4.50
CA LYS A 173 19.07 -11.17 3.11
C LYS A 173 18.22 -12.30 2.51
N GLU A 174 17.69 -13.21 3.34
CA GLU A 174 16.78 -14.26 2.89
C GLU A 174 15.34 -13.77 2.74
N LEU A 175 15.01 -12.65 3.41
CA LEU A 175 13.67 -12.08 3.39
C LEU A 175 13.49 -11.02 2.29
N TRP A 176 14.58 -10.37 1.86
CA TRP A 176 14.56 -9.32 0.83
C TRP A 176 15.79 -9.40 -0.08
N ASP A 177 15.55 -9.21 -1.37
CA ASP A 177 16.63 -8.93 -2.31
C ASP A 177 17.12 -7.49 -2.13
N MET A 178 18.28 -7.33 -1.51
CA MET A 178 18.91 -6.03 -1.27
C MET A 178 20.06 -5.74 -2.24
N GLY A 179 20.27 -6.62 -3.21
CA GLY A 179 21.33 -6.48 -4.19
C GLY A 179 22.73 -6.49 -3.57
N PRO A 180 23.75 -5.95 -4.29
CA PRO A 180 25.16 -6.08 -3.92
C PRO A 180 25.57 -5.33 -2.65
N LYS A 181 24.73 -4.40 -2.14
CA LYS A 181 24.99 -3.64 -0.90
C LYS A 181 24.28 -4.22 0.32
N ALA A 182 23.75 -5.44 0.25
CA ALA A 182 22.94 -6.06 1.28
C ALA A 182 23.55 -5.99 2.70
N GLU A 183 24.87 -6.19 2.86
CA GLU A 183 25.51 -6.16 4.19
C GLU A 183 25.46 -4.78 4.84
N VAL A 184 25.75 -3.76 4.07
CA VAL A 184 25.70 -2.36 4.55
C VAL A 184 24.26 -1.99 4.89
N LEU A 185 23.31 -2.34 4.02
CA LEU A 185 21.89 -2.04 4.20
C LEU A 185 21.31 -2.76 5.44
N VAL A 186 21.66 -4.02 5.67
CA VAL A 186 21.24 -4.78 6.87
C VAL A 186 21.76 -4.12 8.13
N THR A 187 23.05 -3.78 8.17
CA THR A 187 23.67 -3.13 9.33
C THR A 187 23.00 -1.80 9.66
N GLU A 188 22.80 -0.95 8.64
CA GLU A 188 22.13 0.33 8.82
C GLU A 188 20.65 0.18 9.19
N ALA A 189 19.93 -0.77 8.61
CA ALA A 189 18.54 -1.02 8.95
C ALA A 189 18.38 -1.46 10.42
N GLN A 190 19.30 -2.30 10.93
CA GLN A 190 19.30 -2.70 12.33
C GLN A 190 19.56 -1.50 13.25
N ARG A 191 20.58 -0.69 12.95
CA ARG A 191 20.90 0.53 13.71
C ARG A 191 19.73 1.52 13.73
N LEU A 192 19.13 1.80 12.57
CA LEU A 192 17.96 2.67 12.45
C LEU A 192 16.75 2.11 13.18
N GLY A 193 16.54 0.79 13.13
CA GLY A 193 15.47 0.11 13.86
C GLY A 193 15.59 0.26 15.38
N GLU A 194 16.82 0.23 15.91
CA GLU A 194 17.08 0.49 17.34
C GLU A 194 16.77 1.95 17.72
N LEU A 195 17.26 2.91 16.93
CA LEU A 195 16.96 4.33 17.14
C LEU A 195 15.45 4.62 17.06
N ALA A 196 14.75 4.00 16.12
CA ALA A 196 13.31 4.14 16.00
C ALA A 196 12.58 3.58 17.22
N ARG A 197 12.96 2.36 17.68
CA ARG A 197 12.39 1.74 18.87
C ARG A 197 12.55 2.61 20.11
N ASP A 198 13.69 3.25 20.25
CA ASP A 198 14.03 4.11 21.37
C ASP A 198 13.52 5.55 21.21
N ARG A 199 12.74 5.82 20.14
CA ARG A 199 12.20 7.14 19.76
C ARG A 199 13.27 8.22 19.60
N GLN A 200 14.46 7.85 19.13
CA GLN A 200 15.57 8.75 18.86
C GLN A 200 15.70 9.12 17.38
N MET A 201 14.77 8.66 16.55
CA MET A 201 14.75 8.91 15.12
C MET A 201 13.72 9.98 14.77
N VAL A 202 14.13 10.93 13.94
CA VAL A 202 13.27 11.89 13.25
C VAL A 202 13.33 11.58 11.76
N LEU A 203 12.17 11.50 11.12
CA LEU A 203 12.08 11.34 9.67
C LEU A 203 12.13 12.70 8.99
N PHE A 204 12.95 12.81 7.95
CA PHE A 204 12.97 13.96 7.06
C PHE A 204 12.67 13.49 5.64
N LEU A 205 11.49 13.83 5.12
CA LEU A 205 10.94 13.29 3.90
C LEU A 205 10.99 14.34 2.77
N GLY A 206 11.48 13.92 1.63
CA GLY A 206 11.48 14.68 0.39
C GLY A 206 10.67 13.98 -0.71
N ALA A 207 10.57 14.59 -1.89
CA ALA A 207 9.75 14.12 -3.02
C ALA A 207 10.04 12.68 -3.45
N GLY A 208 11.24 12.17 -3.22
CA GLY A 208 11.58 10.76 -3.48
C GLY A 208 10.74 9.76 -2.68
N ALA A 209 10.24 10.12 -1.51
CA ALA A 209 9.34 9.26 -0.74
C ALA A 209 7.98 9.05 -1.43
N SER A 210 7.54 10.00 -2.25
CA SER A 210 6.26 9.98 -2.96
C SER A 210 6.36 9.42 -4.38
N ALA A 211 7.57 9.14 -4.87
CA ALA A 211 7.78 8.57 -6.21
C ALA A 211 7.12 7.19 -6.36
N GLY A 212 7.15 6.36 -5.31
CA GLY A 212 6.48 5.05 -5.28
C GLY A 212 4.95 5.11 -5.30
N ALA A 213 4.37 6.28 -5.04
CA ALA A 213 2.93 6.54 -5.18
C ALA A 213 2.58 7.17 -6.55
N GLY A 214 3.52 7.13 -7.51
CA GLY A 214 3.31 7.65 -8.86
C GLY A 214 3.48 9.16 -9.01
N LEU A 215 3.83 9.88 -7.95
CA LEU A 215 4.09 11.31 -8.06
C LEU A 215 5.45 11.58 -8.70
N PRO A 216 5.55 12.65 -9.53
CA PRO A 216 6.79 13.01 -10.18
C PRO A 216 7.83 13.50 -9.17
N THR A 217 9.11 13.25 -9.45
CA THR A 217 10.20 13.97 -8.79
C THR A 217 10.15 15.44 -9.17
N TRP A 218 10.79 16.30 -8.36
CA TRP A 218 10.79 17.75 -8.65
C TRP A 218 11.33 18.09 -10.05
N GLN A 219 12.39 17.43 -10.48
CA GLN A 219 12.94 17.66 -11.83
C GLN A 219 11.93 17.27 -12.93
N ARG A 220 11.29 16.09 -12.79
CA ARG A 220 10.29 15.65 -13.75
C ARG A 220 9.09 16.57 -13.79
N LEU A 221 8.67 17.08 -12.64
CA LEU A 221 7.58 18.05 -12.55
C LEU A 221 7.92 19.35 -13.29
N LEU A 222 9.15 19.88 -13.15
CA LEU A 222 9.60 21.05 -13.89
C LEU A 222 9.68 20.79 -15.40
N ASP A 223 10.15 19.61 -15.81
CA ASP A 223 10.18 19.20 -17.22
C ASP A 223 8.75 19.12 -17.81
N ASP A 224 7.80 18.52 -17.09
CA ASP A 224 6.40 18.45 -17.51
C ASP A 224 5.76 19.85 -17.64
N ILE A 225 6.08 20.77 -16.74
CA ILE A 225 5.62 22.15 -16.80
C ILE A 225 6.27 22.90 -17.97
N ALA A 226 7.54 22.64 -18.26
CA ALA A 226 8.24 23.22 -19.41
C ALA A 226 7.64 22.77 -20.75
N ASP A 227 7.21 21.53 -20.84
CA ASP A 227 6.51 21.00 -22.01
C ASP A 227 5.12 21.67 -22.18
N GLU A 228 4.39 21.88 -21.09
CA GLU A 228 3.10 22.61 -21.10
C GLU A 228 3.28 24.07 -21.53
N ALA A 229 4.36 24.71 -21.08
CA ALA A 229 4.76 26.05 -21.49
C ALA A 229 5.32 26.12 -22.93
N LYS A 230 5.40 24.97 -23.64
CA LYS A 230 5.88 24.82 -25.02
C LYS A 230 7.28 25.41 -25.24
N LEU A 231 8.19 25.19 -24.31
CA LEU A 231 9.59 25.59 -24.44
C LEU A 231 10.26 24.79 -25.56
N SER A 232 11.09 25.48 -26.37
CA SER A 232 11.94 24.80 -27.36
C SER A 232 13.02 23.96 -26.64
N GLN A 233 13.56 22.96 -27.34
CA GLN A 233 14.64 22.09 -26.77
C GLN A 233 15.84 22.90 -26.28
N ASP A 234 16.26 23.92 -27.04
CA ASP A 234 17.37 24.79 -26.67
C ASP A 234 17.09 25.54 -25.35
N ASN A 235 15.86 26.04 -25.19
CA ASN A 235 15.42 26.72 -23.98
C ASN A 235 15.29 25.75 -22.79
N LEU A 236 14.84 24.52 -23.01
CA LEU A 236 14.77 23.48 -22.00
C LEU A 236 16.15 23.10 -21.50
N GLU A 237 17.14 22.93 -22.39
CA GLU A 237 18.52 22.65 -22.03
C GLU A 237 19.15 23.81 -21.24
N ALA A 238 18.86 25.06 -21.64
CA ALA A 238 19.31 26.22 -20.91
C ALA A 238 18.67 26.32 -19.52
N LEU A 239 17.37 26.02 -19.42
CA LEU A 239 16.62 26.00 -18.15
C LEU A 239 17.20 24.97 -17.18
N ARG A 240 17.49 23.75 -17.64
CA ARG A 240 18.05 22.66 -16.80
C ARG A 240 19.42 22.97 -16.20
N ARG A 241 20.14 23.97 -16.70
CA ARG A 241 21.42 24.44 -16.14
C ARG A 241 21.28 25.38 -14.98
N LEU A 242 20.08 25.88 -14.73
CA LEU A 242 19.77 26.81 -13.64
C LEU A 242 19.43 26.06 -12.35
N ASP A 243 19.49 26.76 -11.22
CA ASP A 243 18.97 26.25 -9.95
C ASP A 243 17.46 25.96 -10.09
N MET A 244 16.97 24.95 -9.38
CA MET A 244 15.56 24.51 -9.47
C MET A 244 14.55 25.62 -9.13
N ARG A 245 14.90 26.58 -8.26
CA ARG A 245 14.03 27.71 -7.92
C ARG A 245 13.95 28.69 -9.07
N ASP A 246 15.08 28.94 -9.75
CA ASP A 246 15.11 29.80 -10.93
C ASP A 246 14.35 29.16 -12.09
N GLN A 247 14.47 27.82 -12.27
CA GLN A 247 13.65 27.09 -13.23
C GLN A 247 12.16 27.30 -12.96
N ALA A 248 11.73 27.10 -11.71
CA ALA A 248 10.33 27.29 -11.33
C ALA A 248 9.84 28.71 -11.56
N ALA A 249 10.61 29.73 -11.21
CA ALA A 249 10.27 31.13 -11.39
C ALA A 249 10.15 31.52 -12.89
N ILE A 250 11.02 31.00 -13.74
CA ILE A 250 10.95 31.21 -15.19
C ILE A 250 9.71 30.53 -15.79
N LEU A 251 9.44 29.29 -15.36
CA LEU A 251 8.28 28.55 -15.82
C LEU A 251 6.98 29.22 -15.40
N GLU A 252 6.89 29.74 -14.18
CA GLU A 252 5.72 30.49 -13.70
C GLU A 252 5.41 31.70 -14.60
N GLN A 253 6.45 32.43 -15.03
CA GLN A 253 6.27 33.59 -15.96
C GLN A 253 5.85 33.16 -17.37
N ARG A 254 6.08 31.91 -17.75
CA ARG A 254 5.76 31.36 -19.08
C ARG A 254 4.40 30.68 -19.15
N LEU A 255 3.86 30.30 -18.00
CA LEU A 255 2.52 29.71 -17.94
C LEU A 255 1.48 30.77 -18.36
N THR A 256 0.61 30.37 -19.30
CA THR A 256 -0.50 31.20 -19.76
C THR A 256 -1.82 30.57 -19.37
N GLY A 257 -2.62 31.25 -18.55
CA GLY A 257 -3.96 30.79 -18.17
C GLY A 257 -4.05 30.00 -16.86
N SER A 258 -2.92 29.61 -16.26
CA SER A 258 -2.86 28.97 -14.95
C SER A 258 -1.66 29.48 -14.15
N THR A 259 -1.78 29.50 -12.83
CA THR A 259 -0.67 29.80 -11.92
C THR A 259 0.16 28.53 -11.68
N LEU A 260 1.44 28.70 -11.33
CA LEU A 260 2.29 27.54 -10.92
C LEU A 260 1.64 26.76 -9.78
N HIS A 261 0.99 27.44 -8.83
CA HIS A 261 0.29 26.81 -7.73
C HIS A 261 -0.86 25.88 -8.19
N GLU A 262 -1.65 26.30 -9.18
CA GLU A 262 -2.73 25.48 -9.74
C GLU A 262 -2.19 24.27 -10.46
N VAL A 263 -1.13 24.42 -11.24
CA VAL A 263 -0.47 23.31 -11.93
C VAL A 263 0.12 22.31 -10.92
N LEU A 264 0.82 22.78 -9.89
CA LEU A 264 1.35 21.93 -8.84
C LEU A 264 0.23 21.17 -8.12
N ARG A 265 -0.83 21.87 -7.71
CA ARG A 265 -1.98 21.24 -7.05
C ARG A 265 -2.59 20.12 -7.90
N ASP A 266 -2.73 20.34 -9.20
CA ASP A 266 -3.37 19.37 -10.09
C ASP A 266 -2.45 18.18 -10.43
N ARG A 267 -1.14 18.40 -10.53
CA ARG A 267 -0.14 17.36 -10.80
C ARG A 267 0.22 16.53 -9.56
N LEU A 268 0.09 17.09 -8.37
CA LEU A 268 0.39 16.43 -7.11
C LEU A 268 -0.85 15.85 -6.42
N LYS A 269 -1.98 15.80 -7.11
CA LYS A 269 -3.16 15.09 -6.62
C LYS A 269 -2.90 13.59 -6.63
N ALA A 270 -2.61 13.04 -5.46
CA ALA A 270 -2.63 11.60 -5.22
C ALA A 270 -3.58 11.32 -4.06
N THR A 271 -4.41 10.31 -4.22
CA THR A 271 -5.39 9.88 -3.21
C THR A 271 -4.91 8.65 -2.44
N GLU A 272 -3.88 7.98 -2.95
CA GLU A 272 -3.35 6.75 -2.40
C GLU A 272 -1.87 6.91 -2.08
N TYR A 273 -1.50 6.57 -0.85
CA TYR A 273 -0.09 6.54 -0.44
C TYR A 273 0.56 5.23 -0.87
N GLY A 274 1.84 5.26 -1.22
CA GLY A 274 2.59 4.06 -1.58
C GLY A 274 3.05 3.26 -0.37
N LEU A 275 3.53 2.04 -0.62
CA LEU A 275 4.09 1.16 0.41
C LEU A 275 5.19 1.85 1.24
N THR A 276 6.01 2.68 0.61
CA THR A 276 7.08 3.43 1.30
C THR A 276 6.53 4.34 2.40
N GLN A 277 5.48 5.14 2.11
CA GLN A 277 4.84 5.98 3.12
C GLN A 277 4.21 5.14 4.23
N GLY A 278 3.50 4.05 3.88
CA GLY A 278 2.92 3.14 4.85
C GLY A 278 3.95 2.52 5.80
N LEU A 279 5.10 2.11 5.28
CA LEU A 279 6.21 1.58 6.09
C LEU A 279 6.83 2.66 6.98
N LEU A 280 7.10 3.86 6.45
CA LEU A 280 7.68 4.97 7.20
C LEU A 280 6.73 5.46 8.30
N ALA A 281 5.43 5.61 8.02
CA ALA A 281 4.41 5.97 9.01
C ALA A 281 4.23 4.90 10.10
N SER A 282 4.55 3.64 9.79
CA SER A 282 4.51 2.53 10.74
C SER A 282 5.71 2.49 11.69
N LEU A 283 6.79 3.22 11.41
CA LEU A 283 7.95 3.31 12.30
C LEU A 283 7.59 4.11 13.57
N PRO A 284 8.11 3.72 14.74
CA PRO A 284 7.92 4.47 15.98
C PRO A 284 8.86 5.69 16.06
N SER A 285 8.90 6.50 15.00
CA SER A 285 9.68 7.74 14.97
C SER A 285 9.15 8.75 15.99
N ARG A 286 10.02 9.64 16.46
CA ARG A 286 9.65 10.72 17.37
C ARG A 286 8.85 11.80 16.66
N GLU A 287 9.31 12.19 15.49
CA GLU A 287 8.75 13.27 14.68
C GLU A 287 8.99 12.93 13.20
N ALA A 288 8.19 13.52 12.34
CA ALA A 288 8.42 13.52 10.91
C ALA A 288 8.30 14.94 10.37
N ILE A 289 9.23 15.31 9.49
CA ILE A 289 9.26 16.59 8.79
C ILE A 289 9.20 16.28 7.30
N THR A 290 8.30 16.91 6.58
CA THR A 290 8.22 16.80 5.13
C THR A 290 8.44 18.14 4.45
N THR A 291 9.13 18.10 3.33
CA THR A 291 9.22 19.22 2.37
C THR A 291 8.34 19.02 1.16
N ASN A 292 7.55 17.93 1.13
CA ASN A 292 6.66 17.63 0.04
C ASN A 292 5.42 18.52 0.06
N TYR A 293 4.85 18.74 -1.12
CA TYR A 293 3.58 19.44 -1.29
C TYR A 293 2.38 18.49 -1.26
N ASP A 294 2.61 17.19 -1.37
CA ASP A 294 1.59 16.17 -1.21
C ASP A 294 1.31 15.86 0.27
N THR A 295 0.19 15.23 0.56
CA THR A 295 -0.23 14.82 1.91
C THR A 295 -0.23 13.29 2.09
N LEU A 296 0.55 12.57 1.28
CA LEU A 296 0.54 11.11 1.26
C LEU A 296 1.07 10.50 2.54
N PHE A 297 2.10 11.10 3.13
CA PHE A 297 2.65 10.62 4.40
C PHE A 297 1.65 10.83 5.54
N GLU A 298 0.98 11.98 5.61
CA GLU A 298 -0.08 12.28 6.57
C GLU A 298 -1.27 11.32 6.41
N SER A 299 -1.60 10.98 5.16
CA SER A 299 -2.67 10.01 4.86
C SER A 299 -2.32 8.58 5.28
N ALA A 300 -1.01 8.26 5.39
CA ALA A 300 -0.53 6.97 5.86
C ALA A 300 -0.45 6.88 7.40
N CYS A 301 -0.47 8.02 8.13
CA CYS A 301 -0.38 8.09 9.59
C CYS A 301 -1.74 7.84 10.28
#